data_65e4bac00e8b7d54c277ec0d6ccaad80
#
_entry.id   65e4bac00e8b7d54c277ec0d6ccaad80
#
_cell.length_a   1.000
_cell.length_b   1.000
_cell.length_c   1.000
_cell.angle_alpha   90.00
_cell.angle_beta   90.00
_cell.angle_gamma   90.00
#
_symmetry.space_group_name_H-M   'P 1'
#
loop_
_entity.id
_entity.type
_entity.pdbx_description
1 polymer ?
#
loop_
_entity_poly.entity_id
_entity_poly.type
_entity_poly.pdbx_seq_one_letter_code
_entity_poly.pdbx_strand_id
1 'polypeptide(L)'
;GHNVGGWKYLSKQIIHQECHQKHIVFGMVDDKDIDSVMELLPKDAIYYWSQATTHRAIPSQVVAQKGLAHGLVGRVYDSVESAYMAALAIAVPNDFVFIGGSSYIVSDLLACLATPKE
;
A
#
# COMPACT_ATOMS: atom_id res chain seq x y z
N GLY A 1 1.09 -6.97 -8.07
CA GLY A 1 1.29 -8.39 -7.95
C GLY A 1 1.03 -8.94 -6.58
N HIS A 2 0.71 -10.20 -6.54
CA HIS A 2 0.44 -10.91 -5.29
C HIS A 2 1.64 -11.68 -4.78
N ASN A 3 2.59 -11.98 -5.63
CA ASN A 3 3.67 -12.87 -5.28
C ASN A 3 4.99 -12.13 -5.20
N VAL A 4 5.99 -12.77 -4.61
CA VAL A 4 7.30 -12.15 -4.40
C VAL A 4 7.96 -11.79 -5.73
N GLY A 5 7.80 -12.62 -6.78
CA GLY A 5 8.38 -12.34 -8.08
C GLY A 5 7.83 -11.05 -8.68
N GLY A 6 6.50 -10.88 -8.61
CA GLY A 6 5.86 -9.65 -9.07
C GLY A 6 6.33 -8.45 -8.28
N TRP A 7 6.50 -8.61 -6.97
CA TRP A 7 6.98 -7.53 -6.11
C TRP A 7 8.43 -7.16 -6.37
N LYS A 8 9.28 -8.11 -6.74
CA LYS A 8 10.65 -7.78 -7.13
C LYS A 8 10.65 -6.81 -8.30
N TYR A 9 9.80 -7.06 -9.29
CA TYR A 9 9.69 -6.18 -10.44
C TYR A 9 9.09 -4.82 -10.06
N LEU A 10 7.97 -4.83 -9.34
CA LEU A 10 7.26 -3.61 -8.96
C LEU A 10 8.10 -2.72 -8.04
N SER A 11 8.81 -3.31 -7.07
CA SER A 11 9.61 -2.51 -6.16
C SER A 11 10.74 -1.80 -6.89
N LYS A 12 11.34 -2.43 -7.90
CA LYS A 12 12.35 -1.76 -8.72
C LYS A 12 11.74 -0.56 -9.46
N GLN A 13 10.52 -0.71 -9.99
CA GLN A 13 9.84 0.38 -10.66
C GLN A 13 9.58 1.53 -9.70
N ILE A 14 9.14 1.23 -8.48
CA ILE A 14 8.85 2.25 -7.48
C ILE A 14 10.12 2.96 -7.05
N ILE A 15 11.18 2.21 -6.78
CA ILE A 15 12.46 2.77 -6.33
C ILE A 15 13.04 3.72 -7.36
N HIS A 16 12.87 3.39 -8.64
CA HIS A 16 13.45 4.19 -9.73
C HIS A 16 12.58 5.38 -10.15
N GLN A 17 11.42 5.60 -9.50
CA GLN A 17 10.61 6.78 -9.78
C GLN A 17 11.31 8.04 -9.30
N GLU A 18 11.50 8.98 -10.22
CA GLU A 18 12.04 10.29 -9.87
C GLU A 18 10.90 11.14 -9.31
N CYS A 19 10.97 11.42 -8.02
CA CYS A 19 9.92 12.15 -7.34
C CYS A 19 10.45 12.72 -6.03
N HIS A 20 9.72 13.68 -5.48
CA HIS A 20 10.07 14.28 -4.21
C HIS A 20 9.84 13.30 -3.05
N GLN A 21 8.66 12.68 -3.01
CA GLN A 21 8.29 11.75 -1.95
C GLN A 21 7.41 10.65 -2.52
N LYS A 22 7.64 9.42 -2.07
CA LYS A 22 6.79 8.28 -2.43
C LYS A 22 5.76 8.05 -1.34
N HIS A 23 4.50 7.89 -1.75
CA HIS A 23 3.38 7.56 -0.87
C HIS A 23 2.82 6.21 -1.32
N ILE A 24 2.79 5.24 -0.43
CA ILE A 24 2.39 3.87 -0.79
C ILE A 24 1.20 3.44 0.06
N VAL A 25 0.05 3.27 -0.59
CA VAL A 25 -1.14 2.68 0.00
C VAL A 25 -1.02 1.18 -0.17
N PHE A 26 -0.93 0.46 0.93
CA PHE A 26 -0.54 -0.95 0.92
C PHE A 26 -1.42 -1.77 1.84
N GLY A 27 -1.79 -2.96 1.38
CA GLY A 27 -2.50 -3.96 2.19
C GLY A 27 -2.28 -5.33 1.58
N MET A 28 -2.51 -6.38 2.36
CA MET A 28 -2.27 -7.75 1.92
C MET A 28 -3.43 -8.66 2.28
N VAL A 29 -3.59 -9.72 1.49
CA VAL A 29 -4.41 -10.86 1.86
C VAL A 29 -3.47 -12.04 2.04
N ASP A 30 -3.81 -12.94 3.00
CA ASP A 30 -2.95 -14.07 3.39
C ASP A 30 -1.57 -13.54 3.83
N ASP A 31 -0.86 -14.29 4.63
CA ASP A 31 0.36 -13.77 5.23
C ASP A 31 1.62 -14.56 4.88
N LYS A 32 1.53 -15.51 3.96
CA LYS A 32 2.65 -16.41 3.67
C LYS A 32 3.93 -15.68 3.29
N ASP A 33 3.79 -14.66 2.45
CA ASP A 33 4.95 -13.98 1.88
C ASP A 33 5.09 -12.53 2.31
N ILE A 34 4.37 -12.13 3.36
CA ILE A 34 4.35 -10.71 3.74
C ILE A 34 5.74 -10.21 4.12
N ASP A 35 6.51 -10.99 4.87
CA ASP A 35 7.86 -10.57 5.25
C ASP A 35 8.78 -10.44 4.04
N SER A 36 8.67 -11.36 3.09
CA SER A 36 9.46 -11.30 1.86
C SER A 36 9.12 -10.06 1.03
N VAL A 37 7.84 -9.72 0.96
CA VAL A 37 7.40 -8.52 0.25
C VAL A 37 7.89 -7.27 0.97
N MET A 38 7.77 -7.23 2.30
CA MET A 38 8.21 -6.09 3.09
C MET A 38 9.70 -5.78 2.90
N GLU A 39 10.53 -6.81 2.74
CA GLU A 39 11.95 -6.60 2.49
C GLU A 39 12.24 -5.92 1.17
N LEU A 40 11.34 -6.04 0.20
CA LEU A 40 11.50 -5.45 -1.12
C LEU A 40 11.02 -4.01 -1.21
N LEU A 41 10.23 -3.56 -0.24
CA LEU A 41 9.61 -2.24 -0.29
C LEU A 41 10.62 -1.15 0.04
N PRO A 42 10.54 0.01 -0.63
CA PRO A 42 11.49 1.11 -0.36
C PRO A 42 11.31 1.67 1.05
N LYS A 43 12.42 1.97 1.70
CA LYS A 43 12.40 2.49 3.07
C LYS A 43 12.28 4.01 3.12
N ASP A 44 12.41 4.68 1.98
CA ASP A 44 12.33 6.13 1.88
C ASP A 44 10.93 6.62 1.52
N ALA A 45 9.92 5.77 1.67
CA ALA A 45 8.53 6.08 1.35
C ALA A 45 7.70 6.23 2.62
N ILE A 46 6.56 6.90 2.49
CA ILE A 46 5.54 6.98 3.54
C ILE A 46 4.46 5.95 3.21
N TYR A 47 4.14 5.09 4.16
CA TYR A 47 3.18 4.03 3.98
C TYR A 47 1.83 4.35 4.61
N TYR A 48 0.77 3.91 3.95
CA TYR A 48 -0.60 4.06 4.39
C TYR A 48 -1.16 2.64 4.45
N TRP A 49 -1.03 2.01 5.64
CA TRP A 49 -1.38 0.62 5.83
C TRP A 49 -2.89 0.49 5.85
N SER A 50 -3.43 -0.32 4.93
CA SER A 50 -4.86 -0.45 4.77
C SER A 50 -5.27 -1.92 4.74
N GLN A 51 -6.58 -2.18 4.67
CA GLN A 51 -7.08 -3.53 4.51
C GLN A 51 -8.28 -3.51 3.57
N ALA A 52 -8.35 -4.54 2.72
CA ALA A 52 -9.45 -4.69 1.79
C ALA A 52 -10.70 -5.17 2.53
N THR A 53 -11.85 -5.08 1.85
CA THR A 53 -13.12 -5.51 2.44
C THR A 53 -13.30 -7.02 2.48
N THR A 54 -12.45 -7.77 1.82
CA THR A 54 -12.53 -9.24 1.83
C THR A 54 -12.18 -9.80 3.21
N HIS A 55 -12.85 -10.90 3.58
CA HIS A 55 -12.54 -11.59 4.84
C HIS A 55 -11.13 -12.18 4.86
N ARG A 56 -10.48 -12.28 3.71
CA ARG A 56 -9.10 -12.77 3.60
C ARG A 56 -8.06 -11.70 3.91
N ALA A 57 -8.50 -10.45 4.08
CA ALA A 57 -7.56 -9.37 4.31
C ALA A 57 -6.84 -9.51 5.64
N ILE A 58 -5.54 -9.24 5.63
CA ILE A 58 -4.77 -9.12 6.87
C ILE A 58 -5.15 -7.78 7.51
N PRO A 59 -5.49 -7.76 8.80
CA PRO A 59 -5.83 -6.48 9.44
C PRO A 59 -4.71 -5.45 9.26
N SER A 60 -5.08 -4.22 9.00
CA SER A 60 -4.11 -3.16 8.73
C SER A 60 -3.13 -2.96 9.88
N GLN A 61 -3.56 -3.19 11.12
CA GLN A 61 -2.67 -3.11 12.28
C GLN A 61 -1.58 -4.17 12.23
N VAL A 62 -1.90 -5.37 11.76
CA VAL A 62 -0.91 -6.44 11.62
C VAL A 62 0.07 -6.10 10.51
N VAL A 63 -0.42 -5.58 9.39
CA VAL A 63 0.44 -5.15 8.29
C VAL A 63 1.39 -4.06 8.77
N ALA A 64 0.88 -3.11 9.56
CA ALA A 64 1.69 -2.02 10.11
C ALA A 64 2.79 -2.53 11.02
N GLN A 65 2.49 -3.52 11.88
CA GLN A 65 3.49 -4.12 12.76
C GLN A 65 4.60 -4.79 11.97
N LYS A 66 4.24 -5.51 10.91
CA LYS A 66 5.21 -6.13 10.03
C LYS A 66 6.07 -5.07 9.32
N GLY A 67 5.44 -4.01 8.84
CA GLY A 67 6.15 -2.92 8.20
C GLY A 67 7.16 -2.28 9.14
N LEU A 68 6.76 -2.01 10.38
CA LEU A 68 7.65 -1.42 11.37
C LEU A 68 8.84 -2.33 11.64
N ALA A 69 8.62 -3.65 11.72
CA ALA A 69 9.69 -4.61 11.94
C ALA A 69 10.70 -4.59 10.80
N HIS A 70 10.29 -4.19 9.60
CA HIS A 70 11.18 -4.06 8.44
C HIS A 70 11.69 -2.64 8.22
N GLY A 71 11.47 -1.74 9.17
CA GLY A 71 11.97 -0.38 9.08
C GLY A 71 11.16 0.55 8.20
N LEU A 72 9.90 0.20 7.94
CA LEU A 72 9.02 1.02 7.11
C LEU A 72 8.18 1.93 8.00
N VAL A 73 8.02 3.19 7.58
CA VAL A 73 7.30 4.21 8.34
C VAL A 73 5.92 4.42 7.73
N GLY A 74 4.88 4.35 8.55
CA GLY A 74 3.52 4.53 8.03
C GLY A 74 2.49 4.62 9.14
N ARG A 75 1.24 4.81 8.72
CA ARG A 75 0.08 4.91 9.61
C ARG A 75 -0.96 3.88 9.22
N VAL A 76 -1.84 3.54 10.16
CA VAL A 76 -2.89 2.54 10.00
C VAL A 76 -4.18 3.23 9.59
N TYR A 77 -4.86 2.64 8.61
CA TYR A 77 -6.19 3.06 8.17
C TYR A 77 -7.07 1.83 8.10
N ASP A 78 -8.36 1.99 8.35
CA ASP A 78 -9.29 0.86 8.41
C ASP A 78 -9.88 0.51 7.04
N SER A 79 -9.60 1.29 6.01
CA SER A 79 -10.07 1.01 4.66
C SER A 79 -9.09 1.52 3.62
N VAL A 80 -9.21 0.98 2.41
CA VAL A 80 -8.39 1.45 1.29
C VAL A 80 -8.76 2.89 0.94
N GLU A 81 -10.04 3.23 1.00
CA GLU A 81 -10.50 4.57 0.68
C GLU A 81 -9.87 5.60 1.61
N SER A 82 -9.93 5.36 2.92
CA SER A 82 -9.38 6.33 3.88
C SER A 82 -7.87 6.47 3.74
N ALA A 83 -7.17 5.37 3.46
CA ALA A 83 -5.73 5.41 3.22
C ALA A 83 -5.40 6.22 1.96
N TYR A 84 -6.14 5.99 0.89
CA TYR A 84 -5.93 6.70 -0.37
C TYR A 84 -6.21 8.19 -0.22
N MET A 85 -7.31 8.55 0.45
CA MET A 85 -7.66 9.96 0.67
C MET A 85 -6.60 10.66 1.52
N ALA A 86 -6.06 9.97 2.52
CA ALA A 86 -4.98 10.53 3.34
C ALA A 86 -3.72 10.77 2.49
N ALA A 87 -3.38 9.82 1.62
CA ALA A 87 -2.22 9.98 0.75
C ALA A 87 -2.38 11.17 -0.18
N LEU A 88 -3.56 11.33 -0.77
CA LEU A 88 -3.84 12.48 -1.66
C LEU A 88 -3.80 13.80 -0.90
N ALA A 89 -4.27 13.81 0.34
CA ALA A 89 -4.28 15.04 1.15
C ALA A 89 -2.87 15.50 1.51
N ILE A 90 -1.94 14.56 1.64
CA ILE A 90 -0.56 14.85 2.06
C ILE A 90 0.35 15.08 0.85
N ALA A 91 0.10 14.36 -0.26
CA ALA A 91 0.95 14.44 -1.44
C ALA A 91 0.89 15.84 -2.07
N VAL A 92 2.05 16.28 -2.55
CA VAL A 92 2.16 17.56 -3.25
C VAL A 92 2.63 17.28 -4.69
N PRO A 93 2.58 18.27 -5.60
CA PRO A 93 3.09 18.05 -6.96
C PRO A 93 4.52 17.50 -6.93
N ASN A 94 4.82 16.59 -7.81
CA ASN A 94 6.07 15.85 -7.90
C ASN A 94 6.18 14.66 -6.94
N ASP A 95 5.18 14.44 -6.09
CA ASP A 95 5.12 13.22 -5.29
C ASP A 95 4.54 12.08 -6.13
N PHE A 96 4.91 10.86 -5.76
CA PHE A 96 4.43 9.64 -6.41
C PHE A 96 3.52 8.89 -5.45
N VAL A 97 2.34 8.48 -5.91
CA VAL A 97 1.39 7.69 -5.11
C VAL A 97 1.23 6.33 -5.77
N PHE A 98 1.54 5.27 -5.02
CA PHE A 98 1.39 3.89 -5.48
C PHE A 98 0.36 3.19 -4.60
N ILE A 99 -0.48 2.35 -5.20
CA ILE A 99 -1.51 1.59 -4.50
C ILE A 99 -1.33 0.14 -4.87
N GLY A 100 -1.17 -0.71 -3.87
CA GLY A 100 -0.96 -2.12 -4.18
C GLY A 100 -0.87 -2.98 -2.93
N GLY A 101 -0.31 -4.17 -3.10
CA GLY A 101 -0.21 -5.20 -2.09
C GLY A 101 -0.96 -6.43 -2.53
N SER A 102 -2.25 -6.29 -2.80
CA SER A 102 -3.04 -7.36 -3.38
C SER A 102 -4.02 -6.74 -4.37
N SER A 103 -4.57 -7.58 -5.26
CA SER A 103 -5.57 -7.10 -6.22
C SER A 103 -6.85 -6.65 -5.52
N TYR A 104 -7.13 -7.14 -4.30
CA TYR A 104 -8.30 -6.71 -3.54
C TYR A 104 -8.20 -5.25 -3.14
N ILE A 105 -6.99 -4.76 -2.85
CA ILE A 105 -6.77 -3.35 -2.52
C ILE A 105 -7.13 -2.48 -3.72
N VAL A 106 -6.65 -2.85 -4.90
CA VAL A 106 -6.94 -2.10 -6.12
C VAL A 106 -8.42 -2.16 -6.47
N SER A 107 -9.05 -3.35 -6.32
CA SER A 107 -10.48 -3.51 -6.59
C SER A 107 -11.32 -2.64 -5.68
N ASP A 108 -11.01 -2.59 -4.39
CA ASP A 108 -11.75 -1.76 -3.44
C ASP A 108 -11.66 -0.28 -3.82
N LEU A 109 -10.48 0.17 -4.21
CA LEU A 109 -10.32 1.56 -4.62
C LEU A 109 -11.11 1.87 -5.87
N LEU A 110 -11.04 0.99 -6.88
CA LEU A 110 -11.78 1.21 -8.13
C LEU A 110 -13.28 1.23 -7.88
N ALA A 111 -13.79 0.36 -7.00
CA ALA A 111 -15.21 0.38 -6.64
C ALA A 111 -15.59 1.69 -5.96
N CYS A 112 -14.74 2.18 -5.08
CA CYS A 112 -14.96 3.46 -4.40
C CYS A 112 -15.01 4.61 -5.40
N LEU A 113 -14.06 4.66 -6.33
CA LEU A 113 -14.00 5.74 -7.32
C LEU A 113 -15.15 5.68 -8.32
N ALA A 114 -15.68 4.48 -8.59
CA ALA A 114 -16.79 4.31 -9.51
C ALA A 114 -18.14 4.69 -8.88
N THR A 115 -18.23 4.78 -7.56
CA THR A 115 -19.47 5.11 -6.86
C THR A 115 -19.69 6.62 -6.93
N PRO A 116 -20.86 7.08 -7.44
CA PRO A 116 -21.14 8.52 -7.48
C PRO A 116 -21.10 9.14 -6.09
N LYS A 117 -20.52 10.32 -5.99
CA LYS A 117 -20.48 11.09 -4.75
C LYS A 117 -21.66 12.03 -4.73
N GLU A 118 -22.36 12.06 -3.62
CA GLU A 118 -23.49 12.94 -3.41
C GLU A 118 -23.03 14.25 -2.80
#